data_371c1502c873c188a37b65293fffe790
#
_entry.id   371c1502c873c188a37b65293fffe790
#
_cell.length_a   1.000
_cell.length_b   1.000
_cell.length_c   1.000
_cell.angle_alpha   90.00
_cell.angle_beta   90.00
_cell.angle_gamma   90.00
#
_symmetry.space_group_name_H-M   'P 1'
#
loop_
_entity.id
_entity.type
_entity.pdbx_description
1 polymer ?
#
loop_
_entity_poly.entity_id
_entity_poly.type
_entity_poly.pdbx_seq_one_letter_code
_entity_poly.pdbx_strand_id
1 'polypeptide(L)'
;MSETGLVVDLGASEPRRRVALRGDIDALPVRERTGLDWSSTVDGACHACGHDVHATALLGAGLALAEVADELAARHVAVRLLFQPAEEQMPGGALKFVKAGVMQGVDTVYAVHCDPSLDVGEIGLREGPLTAAADQVTVTLRGRGGHTSRPFLTEDLTYALGKVVTDVPAVLSRRVDPRAGLVVVWGRVSAGEAIN
;
A
#
# COMPACT_ATOMS: atom_id res chain seq x y z
N MET A 1 16.88 6.08 6.97
CA MET A 1 16.25 5.31 5.88
C MET A 1 15.76 3.98 6.43
N SER A 2 14.75 3.38 5.82
CA SER A 2 14.40 1.98 6.14
C SER A 2 15.56 1.07 5.70
N GLU A 3 15.75 -0.06 6.37
CA GLU A 3 16.84 -1.00 6.05
C GLU A 3 16.75 -1.60 4.63
N THR A 4 15.61 -1.47 3.97
CA THR A 4 15.28 -2.15 2.70
C THR A 4 14.95 -1.20 1.54
N GLY A 5 14.76 0.09 1.78
CA GLY A 5 14.47 1.07 0.72
C GLY A 5 15.74 1.57 0.02
N LEU A 6 15.64 1.87 -1.27
CA LEU A 6 16.72 2.40 -2.08
C LEU A 6 16.31 3.68 -2.79
N VAL A 7 17.22 4.65 -2.84
CA VAL A 7 17.07 5.89 -3.62
C VAL A 7 18.29 6.05 -4.51
N VAL A 8 18.08 6.29 -5.79
CA VAL A 8 19.14 6.49 -6.78
C VAL A 8 18.87 7.78 -7.53
N ASP A 9 19.86 8.65 -7.64
CA ASP A 9 19.80 9.85 -8.48
C ASP A 9 20.64 9.66 -9.74
N LEU A 10 20.09 10.04 -10.89
CA LEU A 10 20.73 10.04 -12.19
C LEU A 10 20.66 11.44 -12.81
N GLY A 11 21.67 11.82 -13.62
CA GLY A 11 21.75 13.10 -14.31
C GLY A 11 22.42 14.19 -13.50
N ALA A 12 21.87 15.43 -13.50
CA ALA A 12 22.53 16.58 -12.92
C ALA A 12 22.62 16.51 -11.39
N SER A 13 23.77 16.86 -10.83
CA SER A 13 23.97 17.00 -9.37
C SER A 13 23.22 18.19 -8.79
N GLU A 14 23.13 19.28 -9.55
CA GLU A 14 22.37 20.49 -9.22
C GLU A 14 21.31 20.75 -10.31
N PRO A 15 20.20 20.00 -10.31
CA PRO A 15 19.21 20.08 -11.37
C PRO A 15 18.34 21.35 -11.23
N ARG A 16 17.89 21.87 -12.36
CA ARG A 16 16.79 22.85 -12.43
C ARG A 16 15.42 22.15 -12.32
N ARG A 17 15.37 20.87 -12.70
CA ARG A 17 14.17 20.05 -12.61
C ARG A 17 14.55 18.63 -12.18
N ARG A 18 13.84 18.13 -11.17
CA ARG A 18 13.97 16.75 -10.72
C ARG A 18 12.63 16.02 -10.80
N VAL A 19 12.62 14.90 -11.51
CA VAL A 19 11.49 13.99 -11.61
C VAL A 19 11.81 12.76 -10.78
N ALA A 20 10.85 12.27 -10.01
CA ALA A 20 10.98 10.99 -9.32
C ALA A 20 10.13 9.91 -10.01
N LEU A 21 10.67 8.71 -10.08
CA LEU A 21 9.96 7.49 -10.49
C LEU A 21 9.88 6.58 -9.26
N ARG A 22 8.68 6.09 -8.92
CA ARG A 22 8.46 5.29 -7.72
C ARG A 22 7.95 3.89 -8.09
N GLY A 23 8.57 2.87 -7.51
CA GLY A 23 8.06 1.52 -7.43
C GLY A 23 8.14 1.01 -6.00
N ASP A 24 7.10 0.36 -5.52
CA ASP A 24 7.12 -0.37 -4.27
C ASP A 24 7.80 -1.71 -4.45
N ILE A 25 8.31 -2.28 -3.33
CA ILE A 25 9.15 -3.49 -3.36
C ILE A 25 8.78 -4.54 -2.32
N ASP A 26 7.76 -4.30 -1.50
CA ASP A 26 7.37 -5.23 -0.45
C ASP A 26 6.43 -6.33 -0.96
N ALA A 27 6.47 -7.48 -0.29
CA ALA A 27 5.59 -8.59 -0.52
C ALA A 27 4.48 -8.65 0.54
N LEU A 28 3.38 -9.29 0.20
CA LEU A 28 2.28 -9.58 1.12
C LEU A 28 2.55 -10.87 1.91
N PRO A 29 2.08 -10.98 3.17
CA PRO A 29 2.15 -12.20 3.97
C PRO A 29 1.10 -13.22 3.52
N VAL A 30 1.19 -13.63 2.25
CA VAL A 30 0.28 -14.55 1.57
C VAL A 30 1.09 -15.69 0.97
N ARG A 31 0.61 -16.92 1.13
CA ARG A 31 1.28 -18.08 0.55
C ARG A 31 1.12 -18.08 -0.96
N GLU A 32 2.24 -18.17 -1.67
CA GLU A 32 2.29 -18.35 -3.12
C GLU A 32 1.57 -19.62 -3.57
N ARG A 33 0.73 -19.53 -4.58
CA ARG A 33 -0.04 -20.69 -5.14
C ARG A 33 -0.09 -20.70 -6.67
N THR A 34 0.69 -19.86 -7.33
CA THR A 34 0.67 -19.76 -8.81
C THR A 34 1.28 -20.99 -9.48
N GLY A 35 2.30 -21.61 -8.85
CA GLY A 35 3.02 -22.75 -9.42
C GLY A 35 3.89 -22.39 -10.62
N LEU A 36 4.21 -21.11 -10.81
CA LEU A 36 5.09 -20.61 -11.86
C LEU A 36 6.56 -20.87 -11.51
N ASP A 37 7.41 -20.97 -12.53
CA ASP A 37 8.85 -21.21 -12.34
C ASP A 37 9.55 -20.10 -11.56
N TRP A 38 8.97 -18.90 -11.52
CA TRP A 38 9.44 -17.74 -10.77
C TRP A 38 8.59 -17.41 -9.55
N SER A 39 7.84 -18.39 -9.04
CA SER A 39 7.08 -18.24 -7.80
C SER A 39 8.00 -17.91 -6.63
N SER A 40 7.46 -17.25 -5.61
CA SER A 40 8.19 -16.96 -4.38
C SER A 40 8.78 -18.24 -3.76
N THR A 41 10.05 -18.17 -3.40
CA THR A 41 10.76 -19.22 -2.65
C THR A 41 10.66 -19.03 -1.13
N VAL A 42 10.04 -17.93 -0.68
CA VAL A 42 9.83 -17.61 0.74
C VAL A 42 8.44 -18.07 1.13
N ASP A 43 8.34 -19.08 2.02
CA ASP A 43 7.05 -19.56 2.49
C ASP A 43 6.27 -18.45 3.21
N GLY A 44 5.00 -18.32 2.87
CA GLY A 44 4.11 -17.31 3.45
C GLY A 44 4.32 -15.88 2.95
N ALA A 45 5.10 -15.67 1.89
CA ALA A 45 5.25 -14.35 1.28
C ALA A 45 5.19 -14.44 -0.25
N CYS A 46 4.41 -13.57 -0.89
CA CYS A 46 4.41 -13.43 -2.34
C CYS A 46 4.04 -12.00 -2.77
N HIS A 47 4.35 -11.66 -4.02
CA HIS A 47 3.99 -10.38 -4.63
C HIS A 47 2.57 -10.41 -5.21
N ALA A 48 1.56 -10.67 -4.37
CA ALA A 48 0.17 -10.77 -4.82
C ALA A 48 -0.41 -9.42 -5.30
N CYS A 49 0.27 -8.29 -5.03
CA CYS A 49 -0.10 -6.96 -5.51
C CYS A 49 0.74 -6.50 -6.73
N GLY A 50 1.68 -7.33 -7.23
CA GLY A 50 2.48 -7.01 -8.42
C GLY A 50 3.66 -6.07 -8.19
N HIS A 51 4.11 -5.91 -6.94
CA HIS A 51 5.24 -5.01 -6.62
C HIS A 51 6.58 -5.49 -7.21
N ASP A 52 6.72 -6.77 -7.51
CA ASP A 52 7.85 -7.31 -8.27
C ASP A 52 7.90 -6.76 -9.71
N VAL A 53 6.74 -6.60 -10.36
CA VAL A 53 6.62 -5.96 -11.68
C VAL A 53 6.95 -4.47 -11.57
N HIS A 54 6.45 -3.77 -10.54
CA HIS A 54 6.74 -2.35 -10.32
C HIS A 54 8.25 -2.12 -10.10
N ALA A 55 8.88 -2.93 -9.26
CA ALA A 55 10.33 -2.86 -9.00
C ALA A 55 11.14 -3.14 -10.28
N THR A 56 10.74 -4.15 -11.06
CA THR A 56 11.39 -4.52 -12.31
C THR A 56 11.26 -3.42 -13.36
N ALA A 57 10.06 -2.85 -13.53
CA ALA A 57 9.83 -1.73 -14.44
C ALA A 57 10.64 -0.49 -14.05
N LEU A 58 10.70 -0.17 -12.74
CA LEU A 58 11.52 0.92 -12.23
C LEU A 58 13.01 0.69 -12.46
N LEU A 59 13.51 -0.54 -12.25
CA LEU A 59 14.90 -0.90 -12.52
C LEU A 59 15.22 -0.77 -14.01
N GLY A 60 14.35 -1.30 -14.88
CA GLY A 60 14.53 -1.21 -16.33
C GLY A 60 14.56 0.24 -16.83
N ALA A 61 13.65 1.08 -16.32
CA ALA A 61 13.65 2.52 -16.60
C ALA A 61 14.95 3.19 -16.09
N GLY A 62 15.42 2.80 -14.90
CA GLY A 62 16.67 3.30 -14.34
C GLY A 62 17.90 2.95 -15.18
N LEU A 63 17.99 1.72 -15.67
CA LEU A 63 19.07 1.28 -16.55
C LEU A 63 19.06 2.06 -17.87
N ALA A 64 17.91 2.21 -18.51
CA ALA A 64 17.77 2.98 -19.73
C ALA A 64 18.13 4.47 -19.53
N LEU A 65 17.72 5.07 -18.40
CA LEU A 65 18.05 6.45 -18.06
C LEU A 65 19.54 6.64 -17.70
N ALA A 66 20.19 5.62 -17.18
CA ALA A 66 21.63 5.66 -16.89
C ALA A 66 22.48 5.79 -18.17
N GLU A 67 22.04 5.20 -19.29
CA GLU A 67 22.71 5.33 -20.59
C GLU A 67 22.72 6.77 -21.12
N VAL A 68 21.74 7.60 -20.71
CA VAL A 68 21.61 8.99 -21.13
C VAL A 68 21.84 9.98 -19.98
N ALA A 69 22.50 9.55 -18.90
CA ALA A 69 22.69 10.38 -17.70
C ALA A 69 23.46 11.68 -17.99
N ASP A 70 24.45 11.65 -18.88
CA ASP A 70 25.22 12.83 -19.29
C ASP A 70 24.36 13.83 -20.07
N GLU A 71 23.42 13.36 -20.90
CA GLU A 71 22.48 14.22 -21.60
C GLU A 71 21.49 14.87 -20.62
N LEU A 72 21.01 14.12 -19.64
CA LEU A 72 20.17 14.66 -18.56
C LEU A 72 20.92 15.75 -17.79
N ALA A 73 22.17 15.49 -17.44
CA ALA A 73 23.03 16.46 -16.75
C ALA A 73 23.24 17.73 -17.57
N ALA A 74 23.53 17.62 -18.87
CA ALA A 74 23.69 18.76 -19.78
C ALA A 74 22.43 19.61 -19.90
N ARG A 75 21.25 19.01 -19.70
CA ARG A 75 19.94 19.70 -19.68
C ARG A 75 19.52 20.23 -18.30
N HIS A 76 20.37 20.08 -17.29
CA HIS A 76 20.07 20.39 -15.88
C HIS A 76 18.84 19.62 -15.33
N VAL A 77 18.66 18.39 -15.75
CA VAL A 77 17.61 17.49 -15.31
C VAL A 77 18.21 16.37 -14.45
N ALA A 78 17.51 15.98 -13.40
CA ALA A 78 17.79 14.76 -12.64
C ALA A 78 16.55 13.87 -12.58
N VAL A 79 16.79 12.57 -12.52
CA VAL A 79 15.77 11.57 -12.24
C VAL A 79 16.13 10.85 -10.95
N ARG A 80 15.18 10.79 -10.03
CA ARG A 80 15.28 10.07 -8.76
C ARG A 80 14.45 8.80 -8.81
N LEU A 81 15.08 7.65 -8.65
CA LEU A 81 14.41 6.37 -8.55
C LEU A 81 14.13 6.07 -7.08
N LEU A 82 12.89 5.72 -6.76
CA LEU A 82 12.40 5.45 -5.41
C LEU A 82 11.92 4.01 -5.32
N PHE A 83 12.77 3.11 -4.81
CA PHE A 83 12.37 1.74 -4.47
C PHE A 83 11.82 1.75 -3.05
N GLN A 84 10.50 1.89 -2.94
CA GLN A 84 9.82 2.12 -1.66
C GLN A 84 9.44 0.79 -0.98
N PRO A 85 9.90 0.54 0.24
CA PRO A 85 9.46 -0.60 1.04
C PRO A 85 8.17 -0.29 1.79
N ALA A 86 7.52 -1.34 2.31
CA ALA A 86 6.39 -1.27 3.26
C ALA A 86 5.24 -0.37 2.77
N GLU A 87 4.78 -0.59 1.54
CA GLU A 87 3.58 0.07 1.01
C GLU A 87 2.32 -0.51 1.68
N GLU A 88 2.28 -1.82 1.87
CA GLU A 88 1.17 -2.59 2.42
C GLU A 88 1.04 -2.51 3.95
N GLN A 89 1.93 -1.77 4.61
CA GLN A 89 1.98 -1.66 6.06
C GLN A 89 1.80 -0.21 6.53
N MET A 90 1.03 -0.01 7.59
CA MET A 90 0.92 1.29 8.25
C MET A 90 1.98 1.42 9.36
N PRO A 91 2.67 2.57 9.49
CA PRO A 91 2.46 3.86 8.80
C PRO A 91 3.16 3.99 7.44
N GLY A 92 3.68 2.91 6.86
CA GLY A 92 4.22 2.85 5.52
C GLY A 92 5.64 3.41 5.32
N GLY A 93 6.30 2.90 4.27
CA GLY A 93 7.64 3.33 3.89
C GLY A 93 7.69 4.72 3.27
N ALA A 94 6.62 5.16 2.61
CA ALA A 94 6.52 6.50 2.03
C ALA A 94 6.72 7.60 3.09
N LEU A 95 6.12 7.45 4.28
CA LEU A 95 6.31 8.40 5.38
C LEU A 95 7.78 8.46 5.85
N LYS A 96 8.48 7.33 5.83
CA LYS A 96 9.92 7.30 6.16
C LYS A 96 10.75 8.03 5.12
N PHE A 97 10.43 7.88 3.81
CA PHE A 97 11.08 8.60 2.72
C PHE A 97 10.85 10.12 2.86
N VAL A 98 9.63 10.54 3.12
CA VAL A 98 9.32 11.97 3.34
C VAL A 98 10.10 12.52 4.52
N LYS A 99 10.10 11.83 5.68
CA LYS A 99 10.85 12.25 6.87
C LYS A 99 12.38 12.27 6.65
N ALA A 100 12.90 11.41 5.80
CA ALA A 100 14.31 11.40 5.43
C ALA A 100 14.68 12.48 4.38
N GLY A 101 13.74 13.33 3.96
CA GLY A 101 13.98 14.39 2.99
C GLY A 101 14.11 13.91 1.54
N VAL A 102 13.75 12.66 1.26
CA VAL A 102 13.90 12.06 -0.08
C VAL A 102 13.13 12.84 -1.15
N MET A 103 12.04 13.51 -0.74
CA MET A 103 11.20 14.30 -1.65
C MET A 103 11.67 15.75 -1.84
N GLN A 104 12.73 16.16 -1.15
CA GLN A 104 13.24 17.54 -1.30
C GLN A 104 13.77 17.79 -2.72
N GLY A 105 13.31 18.88 -3.32
CA GLY A 105 13.68 19.30 -4.67
C GLY A 105 13.10 18.41 -5.78
N VAL A 106 12.12 17.56 -5.49
CA VAL A 106 11.36 16.80 -6.49
C VAL A 106 10.17 17.62 -6.95
N ASP A 107 10.08 17.87 -8.27
CA ASP A 107 9.00 18.65 -8.88
C ASP A 107 7.77 17.78 -9.19
N THR A 108 8.00 16.54 -9.61
CA THR A 108 6.94 15.61 -10.03
C THR A 108 7.33 14.18 -9.69
N VAL A 109 6.37 13.39 -9.24
CA VAL A 109 6.53 11.95 -9.01
C VAL A 109 5.62 11.19 -9.94
N TYR A 110 6.17 10.18 -10.61
CA TYR A 110 5.42 9.20 -11.38
C TYR A 110 5.49 7.84 -10.67
N ALA A 111 4.36 7.15 -10.64
CA ALA A 111 4.25 5.78 -10.17
C ALA A 111 3.34 5.01 -11.12
N VAL A 112 3.55 3.71 -11.21
CA VAL A 112 2.68 2.79 -11.94
C VAL A 112 2.15 1.75 -10.96
N HIS A 113 0.99 1.19 -11.28
CA HIS A 113 0.44 0.05 -10.54
C HIS A 113 -0.11 -0.97 -11.55
N CYS A 114 0.11 -2.26 -11.27
CA CYS A 114 -0.50 -3.33 -12.06
C CYS A 114 -2.02 -3.28 -11.90
N ASP A 115 -2.73 -3.34 -13.01
CA ASP A 115 -4.19 -3.41 -13.04
C ASP A 115 -4.62 -4.67 -13.81
N PRO A 116 -5.20 -5.67 -13.12
CA PRO A 116 -5.60 -6.92 -13.75
C PRO A 116 -6.80 -6.77 -14.72
N SER A 117 -7.41 -5.59 -14.78
CA SER A 117 -8.48 -5.29 -15.74
C SER A 117 -7.97 -4.85 -17.13
N LEU A 118 -6.66 -4.60 -17.25
CA LEU A 118 -6.01 -4.19 -18.50
C LEU A 118 -5.22 -5.36 -19.11
N ASP A 119 -5.22 -5.46 -20.42
CA ASP A 119 -4.43 -6.44 -21.14
C ASP A 119 -2.93 -6.08 -21.15
N VAL A 120 -2.07 -7.10 -21.30
CA VAL A 120 -0.62 -6.89 -21.42
C VAL A 120 -0.30 -5.98 -22.61
N GLY A 121 0.46 -4.92 -22.33
CA GLY A 121 0.81 -3.90 -23.34
C GLY A 121 -0.10 -2.67 -23.32
N GLU A 122 -1.14 -2.67 -22.49
CA GLU A 122 -1.99 -1.50 -22.28
C GLU A 122 -1.56 -0.68 -21.08
N ILE A 123 -1.76 0.63 -21.13
CA ILE A 123 -1.53 1.57 -20.04
C ILE A 123 -2.80 2.40 -19.83
N GLY A 124 -3.37 2.30 -18.63
CA GLY A 124 -4.49 3.13 -18.21
C GLY A 124 -4.01 4.50 -17.73
N LEU A 125 -4.58 5.57 -18.25
CA LEU A 125 -4.34 6.94 -17.81
C LEU A 125 -5.66 7.61 -17.47
N ARG A 126 -5.64 8.42 -16.42
CA ARG A 126 -6.80 9.19 -15.98
C ARG A 126 -6.37 10.57 -15.48
N GLU A 127 -7.09 11.60 -15.89
CA GLU A 127 -7.00 12.91 -15.25
C GLU A 127 -7.76 12.93 -13.92
N GLY A 128 -7.16 13.52 -12.88
CA GLY A 128 -7.74 13.60 -11.55
C GLY A 128 -7.44 12.38 -10.66
N PRO A 129 -8.27 12.11 -9.65
CA PRO A 129 -8.04 11.01 -8.72
C PRO A 129 -8.07 9.65 -9.40
N LEU A 130 -6.99 8.89 -9.27
CA LEU A 130 -6.87 7.52 -9.80
C LEU A 130 -7.17 6.49 -8.71
N THR A 131 -6.61 6.70 -7.51
CA THR A 131 -6.81 5.83 -6.35
C THR A 131 -7.55 6.57 -5.24
N ALA A 132 -8.19 5.83 -4.33
CA ALA A 132 -8.79 6.36 -3.12
C ALA A 132 -7.76 6.41 -1.98
N ALA A 133 -8.02 7.26 -0.97
CA ALA A 133 -7.33 7.17 0.30
C ALA A 133 -7.84 5.94 1.08
N ALA A 134 -6.96 5.33 1.88
CA ALA A 134 -7.30 4.21 2.75
C ALA A 134 -6.90 4.52 4.19
N ASP A 135 -7.79 4.19 5.13
CA ASP A 135 -7.53 4.28 6.56
C ASP A 135 -7.72 2.91 7.21
N GLN A 136 -6.85 2.59 8.15
CA GLN A 136 -7.01 1.40 8.99
C GLN A 136 -7.59 1.79 10.34
N VAL A 137 -8.75 1.23 10.68
CA VAL A 137 -9.44 1.48 11.94
C VAL A 137 -9.47 0.20 12.77
N THR A 138 -8.99 0.28 14.02
CA THR A 138 -9.11 -0.81 15.00
C THR A 138 -10.17 -0.46 16.03
N VAL A 139 -11.19 -1.30 16.12
CA VAL A 139 -12.24 -1.18 17.15
C VAL A 139 -12.01 -2.26 18.20
N THR A 140 -11.82 -1.85 19.45
CA THR A 140 -11.64 -2.76 20.58
C THR A 140 -12.80 -2.61 21.55
N LEU A 141 -13.57 -3.66 21.75
CA LEU A 141 -14.61 -3.74 22.76
C LEU A 141 -14.02 -4.35 24.03
N ARG A 142 -14.20 -3.68 25.15
CA ARG A 142 -13.75 -4.16 26.47
C ARG A 142 -14.91 -4.07 27.44
N GLY A 143 -15.06 -5.09 28.29
CA GLY A 143 -16.11 -5.13 29.29
C GLY A 143 -15.94 -6.28 30.27
N ARG A 144 -16.86 -6.37 31.21
CA ARG A 144 -16.86 -7.39 32.24
C ARG A 144 -17.31 -8.73 31.67
N GLY A 145 -16.40 -9.70 31.67
CA GLY A 145 -16.69 -11.09 31.32
C GLY A 145 -17.42 -11.85 32.45
N GLY A 146 -17.76 -13.09 32.17
CA GLY A 146 -18.36 -14.01 33.13
C GLY A 146 -18.86 -15.30 32.46
N HIS A 147 -19.53 -16.15 33.24
CA HIS A 147 -20.00 -17.42 32.76
C HIS A 147 -21.17 -17.27 31.77
N THR A 148 -21.13 -17.97 30.65
CA THR A 148 -22.14 -17.87 29.57
C THR A 148 -23.56 -18.23 30.00
N SER A 149 -23.75 -19.04 31.06
CA SER A 149 -25.06 -19.35 31.62
C SER A 149 -25.71 -18.21 32.42
N ARG A 150 -24.98 -17.10 32.65
CA ARG A 150 -25.44 -15.95 33.43
C ARG A 150 -25.20 -14.64 32.69
N PRO A 151 -25.73 -14.48 31.47
CA PRO A 151 -25.43 -13.31 30.63
C PRO A 151 -25.86 -11.99 31.28
N PHE A 152 -26.86 -11.99 32.14
CA PHE A 152 -27.36 -10.81 32.87
C PHE A 152 -26.36 -10.25 33.91
N LEU A 153 -25.30 -11.00 34.24
CA LEU A 153 -24.21 -10.57 35.13
C LEU A 153 -22.95 -10.11 34.36
N THR A 154 -22.99 -10.15 33.04
CA THR A 154 -21.86 -9.87 32.17
C THR A 154 -22.19 -8.80 31.15
N GLU A 155 -21.19 -8.30 30.45
CA GLU A 155 -21.35 -7.52 29.24
C GLU A 155 -21.09 -8.43 28.05
N ASP A 156 -22.14 -8.82 27.31
CA ASP A 156 -22.01 -9.71 26.16
C ASP A 156 -21.34 -9.00 24.98
N LEU A 157 -20.00 -8.99 25.00
CA LEU A 157 -19.20 -8.33 23.98
C LEU A 157 -19.23 -9.07 22.64
N THR A 158 -19.52 -10.38 22.63
CA THR A 158 -19.66 -11.15 21.40
C THR A 158 -20.94 -10.72 20.65
N TYR A 159 -22.04 -10.53 21.37
CA TYR A 159 -23.25 -9.95 20.80
C TYR A 159 -23.01 -8.51 20.31
N ALA A 160 -22.39 -7.67 21.14
CA ALA A 160 -22.05 -6.29 20.77
C ALA A 160 -21.18 -6.22 19.52
N LEU A 161 -20.16 -7.11 19.41
CA LEU A 161 -19.33 -7.23 18.21
C LEU A 161 -20.16 -7.58 16.97
N GLY A 162 -21.06 -8.55 17.09
CA GLY A 162 -21.98 -8.90 16.00
C GLY A 162 -22.78 -7.71 15.51
N LYS A 163 -23.30 -6.88 16.44
CA LYS A 163 -24.00 -5.63 16.10
C LYS A 163 -23.08 -4.61 15.40
N VAL A 164 -21.88 -4.40 15.89
CA VAL A 164 -20.90 -3.49 15.25
C VAL A 164 -20.62 -3.95 13.82
N VAL A 165 -20.34 -5.25 13.63
CA VAL A 165 -20.01 -5.81 12.31
C VAL A 165 -21.14 -5.63 11.30
N THR A 166 -22.40 -5.79 11.73
CA THR A 166 -23.56 -5.69 10.86
C THR A 166 -24.08 -4.26 10.70
N ASP A 167 -24.15 -3.51 11.77
CA ASP A 167 -24.86 -2.23 11.78
C ASP A 167 -24.00 -1.08 11.25
N VAL A 168 -22.67 -1.10 11.45
CA VAL A 168 -21.79 -0.02 10.98
C VAL A 168 -21.85 0.15 9.47
N PRO A 169 -21.65 -0.89 8.63
CA PRO A 169 -21.80 -0.74 7.19
C PRO A 169 -23.22 -0.31 6.77
N ALA A 170 -24.23 -0.85 7.43
CA ALA A 170 -25.63 -0.52 7.16
C ALA A 170 -25.95 0.95 7.47
N VAL A 171 -25.45 1.48 8.58
CA VAL A 171 -25.64 2.89 8.97
C VAL A 171 -24.88 3.82 8.02
N LEU A 172 -23.65 3.49 7.68
CA LEU A 172 -22.85 4.31 6.75
C LEU A 172 -23.49 4.40 5.38
N SER A 173 -24.06 3.31 4.85
CA SER A 173 -24.78 3.33 3.57
C SER A 173 -26.01 4.28 3.57
N ARG A 174 -26.51 4.67 4.75
CA ARG A 174 -27.64 5.60 4.92
C ARG A 174 -27.22 7.03 5.25
N ARG A 175 -25.96 7.24 5.64
CA ARG A 175 -25.44 8.52 6.12
C ARG A 175 -24.48 9.17 5.14
N VAL A 176 -23.84 8.39 4.30
CA VAL A 176 -22.84 8.87 3.34
C VAL A 176 -23.46 8.92 1.96
N ASP A 177 -23.22 10.00 1.23
CA ASP A 177 -23.61 10.11 -0.18
C ASP A 177 -22.86 9.01 -0.98
N PRO A 178 -23.57 8.14 -1.72
CA PRO A 178 -22.92 7.06 -2.48
C PRO A 178 -21.90 7.57 -3.49
N ARG A 179 -22.01 8.82 -3.93
CA ARG A 179 -21.02 9.48 -4.82
C ARG A 179 -19.70 9.79 -4.13
N ALA A 180 -19.66 9.79 -2.79
CA ALA A 180 -18.42 9.98 -2.03
C ALA A 180 -17.46 8.79 -2.12
N GLY A 181 -17.93 7.63 -2.62
CA GLY A 181 -17.09 6.45 -2.85
C GLY A 181 -16.55 5.79 -1.58
N LEU A 182 -17.20 6.00 -0.41
CA LEU A 182 -16.78 5.38 0.85
C LEU A 182 -17.08 3.87 0.84
N VAL A 183 -16.06 3.07 1.10
CA VAL A 183 -16.18 1.61 1.31
C VAL A 183 -15.64 1.27 2.70
N VAL A 184 -16.38 0.45 3.45
CA VAL A 184 -15.95 -0.07 4.76
C VAL A 184 -15.98 -1.59 4.71
N VAL A 185 -14.84 -2.23 4.97
CA VAL A 185 -14.70 -3.68 4.98
C VAL A 185 -14.01 -4.11 6.28
N TRP A 186 -14.54 -5.14 6.92
CA TRP A 186 -13.92 -5.77 8.08
C TRP A 186 -12.86 -6.78 7.62
N GLY A 187 -11.60 -6.36 7.62
CA GLY A 187 -10.48 -7.22 7.20
C GLY A 187 -10.15 -8.33 8.23
N ARG A 188 -10.43 -8.06 9.53
CA ARG A 188 -10.22 -9.03 10.61
C ARG A 188 -11.23 -8.84 11.71
N VAL A 189 -11.79 -9.94 12.21
CA VAL A 189 -12.64 -9.98 13.41
C VAL A 189 -12.12 -11.08 14.33
N SER A 190 -12.03 -10.78 15.64
CA SER A 190 -11.58 -11.73 16.65
C SER A 190 -12.34 -11.50 17.96
N ALA A 191 -12.84 -12.55 18.59
CA ALA A 191 -13.54 -12.47 19.85
C ALA A 191 -13.46 -13.79 20.63
N GLY A 192 -13.51 -13.67 21.98
CA GLY A 192 -13.51 -14.81 22.90
C GLY A 192 -12.16 -15.47 23.10
N GLU A 193 -11.95 -15.99 24.30
CA GLU A 193 -10.77 -16.79 24.68
C GLU A 193 -11.17 -18.17 25.18
N ALA A 194 -12.41 -18.33 25.64
CA ALA A 194 -12.96 -19.57 26.17
C ALA A 194 -14.38 -19.81 25.66
N ILE A 195 -14.83 -21.07 25.73
CA ILE A 195 -16.16 -21.47 25.26
C ILE A 195 -17.25 -21.10 26.29
N ASN A 196 -16.92 -21.05 27.58
CA ASN A 196 -17.84 -20.84 28.70
C ASN A 196 -17.28 -19.87 29.75
#